data_f5a2019d45aaf6856472362055ce0ba0
#
_entry.id   f5a2019d45aaf6856472362055ce0ba0
#
_cell.length_a   1.000
_cell.length_b   1.000
_cell.length_c   1.000
_cell.angle_alpha   90.00
_cell.angle_beta   90.00
_cell.angle_gamma   90.00
#
_symmetry.space_group_name_H-M   'P 1'
#
loop_
_entity.id
_entity.type
_entity.pdbx_description
1 polymer ?
#
loop_
_entity_poly.entity_id
_entity_poly.type
_entity_poly.pdbx_seq_one_letter_code
_entity_poly.pdbx_strand_id
1 'polypeptide(L)'
;MYNLIKKYIPSARLVSDNREILIRCRYCNDSDNPNHAHMYISNNELLEYHCKKCGASGRITKSKLISWGIIDYEILKKIGNNQHTYTQSNKNYFVRHCPNLSFIDESLALKKVKYINKRLGIDITMDDIIENKIVLNLKDLLSINNITSLTRKPNIVETLNENYLGFLSYDNSSINMRNIVSDDYRYVNYTIFNDNIDSSGKFYIIPTNIEINKLTRVHIAEGPFDILGVKYNVVEYDPNYNDIFIAIRGISYQTVISFILQEVGIIYPIFHIYLDNGIKQYVTQNIINILKYIPCELYFFKNKFPNQKDFGVPKSLINVNVEKIF
;
A
#
# COMPACT_ATOMS: atom_id res chain seq x y z
N MET A 1 -20.12 -7.81 22.24
CA MET A 1 -18.73 -7.34 22.00
C MET A 1 -18.32 -6.22 22.97
N TYR A 2 -19.15 -5.19 23.17
CA TYR A 2 -18.83 -4.05 24.05
C TYR A 2 -18.34 -4.45 25.45
N ASN A 3 -19.06 -5.29 26.18
CA ASN A 3 -18.66 -5.70 27.53
C ASN A 3 -17.30 -6.38 27.60
N LEU A 4 -16.95 -7.13 26.55
CA LEU A 4 -15.68 -7.81 26.44
C LEU A 4 -14.54 -6.80 26.18
N ILE A 5 -14.75 -5.84 25.26
CA ILE A 5 -13.76 -4.79 24.99
C ILE A 5 -13.58 -3.88 26.21
N LYS A 6 -14.68 -3.54 26.90
CA LYS A 6 -14.64 -2.68 28.08
C LYS A 6 -13.84 -3.26 29.25
N LYS A 7 -13.82 -4.59 29.39
CA LYS A 7 -13.00 -5.29 30.39
C LYS A 7 -11.49 -4.97 30.24
N TYR A 8 -11.01 -4.80 29.01
CA TYR A 8 -9.59 -4.53 28.69
C TYR A 8 -9.32 -3.05 28.38
N ILE A 9 -10.34 -2.32 28.01
CA ILE A 9 -10.30 -0.89 27.70
C ILE A 9 -11.41 -0.21 28.53
N PRO A 10 -11.15 0.11 29.80
CA PRO A 10 -12.15 0.70 30.69
C PRO A 10 -12.78 1.99 30.18
N SER A 11 -12.03 2.76 29.37
CA SER A 11 -12.51 3.99 28.73
C SER A 11 -13.45 3.75 27.53
N ALA A 12 -13.67 2.51 27.10
CA ALA A 12 -14.59 2.20 26.01
C ALA A 12 -16.01 2.59 26.37
N ARG A 13 -16.72 3.19 25.41
CA ARG A 13 -18.14 3.59 25.56
C ARG A 13 -18.93 3.30 24.30
N LEU A 14 -20.20 2.97 24.46
CA LEU A 14 -21.13 2.82 23.36
C LEU A 14 -21.54 4.20 22.82
N VAL A 15 -21.63 4.30 21.50
CA VAL A 15 -22.08 5.49 20.77
C VAL A 15 -22.94 5.06 19.58
N SER A 16 -23.53 6.01 18.86
CA SER A 16 -24.31 5.74 17.65
C SER A 16 -25.45 4.74 17.90
N ASP A 17 -26.24 4.94 18.97
CA ASP A 17 -27.34 4.05 19.37
C ASP A 17 -26.89 2.59 19.59
N ASN A 18 -25.76 2.43 20.26
CA ASN A 18 -25.13 1.14 20.57
C ASN A 18 -24.57 0.37 19.35
N ARG A 19 -24.52 0.99 18.18
CA ARG A 19 -23.96 0.36 16.97
C ARG A 19 -22.44 0.40 16.92
N GLU A 20 -21.82 1.34 17.64
CA GLU A 20 -20.37 1.52 17.64
C GLU A 20 -19.81 1.61 19.06
N ILE A 21 -18.57 1.15 19.21
CA ILE A 21 -17.79 1.25 20.43
C ILE A 21 -16.71 2.29 20.19
N LEU A 22 -16.70 3.36 20.97
CA LEU A 22 -15.71 4.42 20.88
C LEU A 22 -14.57 4.16 21.86
N ILE A 23 -13.33 4.14 21.33
CA ILE A 23 -12.10 3.99 22.13
C ILE A 23 -11.06 5.03 21.72
N ARG A 24 -9.99 5.15 22.50
CA ARG A 24 -8.79 5.86 22.05
C ARG A 24 -8.15 5.13 20.89
N CYS A 25 -7.70 5.88 19.90
CA CYS A 25 -7.01 5.29 18.77
C CYS A 25 -5.69 4.65 19.22
N ARG A 26 -5.46 3.41 18.75
CA ARG A 26 -4.24 2.65 19.03
C ARG A 26 -3.10 2.98 18.07
N TYR A 27 -3.36 3.82 17.06
CA TYR A 27 -2.41 4.16 15.99
C TYR A 27 -1.98 5.63 16.00
N CYS A 28 -2.80 6.54 16.48
CA CYS A 28 -2.37 7.91 16.70
C CYS A 28 -2.06 8.14 18.18
N ASN A 29 -0.98 8.86 18.45
CA ASN A 29 -0.65 9.33 19.79
C ASN A 29 -1.74 10.34 20.20
N ASP A 30 -2.84 9.82 20.73
CA ASP A 30 -3.86 10.67 21.31
C ASP A 30 -3.48 10.96 22.75
N SER A 31 -3.56 12.22 23.13
CA SER A 31 -3.24 12.66 24.49
C SER A 31 -4.01 11.83 25.52
N ASP A 32 -3.50 11.72 26.73
CA ASP A 32 -4.09 10.94 27.83
C ASP A 32 -5.49 11.42 28.27
N ASN A 33 -6.07 12.38 27.57
CA ASN A 33 -7.41 12.89 27.84
C ASN A 33 -8.48 11.85 27.43
N PRO A 34 -9.27 11.32 28.39
CA PRO A 34 -10.32 10.33 28.10
C PRO A 34 -11.43 10.83 27.16
N ASN A 35 -11.56 12.15 26.98
CA ASN A 35 -12.56 12.75 26.08
C ASN A 35 -12.09 12.80 24.62
N HIS A 36 -10.86 12.46 24.31
CA HIS A 36 -10.29 12.45 22.97
C HIS A 36 -10.29 11.08 22.30
N ALA A 37 -11.32 10.29 22.53
CA ALA A 37 -11.49 9.02 21.80
C ALA A 37 -11.95 9.31 20.37
N HIS A 38 -11.29 8.73 19.37
CA HIS A 38 -11.53 8.96 17.96
C HIS A 38 -11.63 7.69 17.11
N MET A 39 -11.41 6.52 17.71
CA MET A 39 -11.54 5.25 17.03
C MET A 39 -12.89 4.63 17.33
N TYR A 40 -13.64 4.39 16.28
CA TYR A 40 -14.95 3.76 16.29
C TYR A 40 -14.79 2.30 15.87
N ILE A 41 -15.35 1.38 16.63
CA ILE A 41 -15.38 -0.05 16.34
C ILE A 41 -16.84 -0.45 16.18
N SER A 42 -17.20 -1.10 15.08
CA SER A 42 -18.55 -1.63 14.91
C SER A 42 -18.88 -2.66 15.99
N ASN A 43 -20.04 -2.48 16.66
CA ASN A 43 -20.50 -3.39 17.72
C ASN A 43 -21.26 -4.60 17.16
N ASN A 44 -20.89 -5.04 15.95
CA ASN A 44 -21.42 -6.20 15.25
C ASN A 44 -20.35 -7.32 15.17
N GLU A 45 -20.68 -8.40 14.50
CA GLU A 45 -19.78 -9.54 14.32
C GLU A 45 -18.58 -9.26 13.39
N LEU A 46 -18.67 -8.24 12.54
CA LEU A 46 -17.62 -7.89 11.58
C LEU A 46 -16.45 -7.17 12.23
N LEU A 47 -16.66 -6.49 13.38
CA LEU A 47 -15.64 -5.77 14.15
C LEU A 47 -14.75 -4.86 13.28
N GLU A 48 -15.36 -4.09 12.42
CA GLU A 48 -14.67 -3.07 11.65
C GLU A 48 -14.34 -1.88 12.55
N TYR A 49 -13.19 -1.25 12.30
CA TYR A 49 -12.81 -0.04 13.03
C TYR A 49 -12.39 1.06 12.06
N HIS A 50 -12.60 2.30 12.47
CA HIS A 50 -12.01 3.45 11.80
C HIS A 50 -11.68 4.56 12.82
N CYS A 51 -10.61 5.29 12.57
CA CYS A 51 -10.22 6.44 13.38
C CYS A 51 -10.46 7.73 12.60
N LYS A 52 -11.31 8.61 13.14
CA LYS A 52 -11.62 9.92 12.50
C LYS A 52 -10.45 10.89 12.49
N LYS A 53 -9.43 10.67 13.35
CA LYS A 53 -8.27 11.56 13.46
C LYS A 53 -7.13 11.19 12.52
N CYS A 54 -6.74 9.91 12.46
CA CYS A 54 -5.60 9.46 11.65
C CYS A 54 -6.00 8.64 10.42
N GLY A 55 -7.29 8.39 10.20
CA GLY A 55 -7.78 7.61 9.06
C GLY A 55 -7.54 6.10 9.15
N ALA A 56 -6.92 5.60 10.22
CA ALA A 56 -6.69 4.16 10.39
C ALA A 56 -8.03 3.42 10.38
N SER A 57 -8.18 2.43 9.51
CA SER A 57 -9.40 1.65 9.37
C SER A 57 -9.09 0.20 9.03
N GLY A 58 -10.06 -0.70 9.20
CA GLY A 58 -9.94 -2.11 8.86
C GLY A 58 -10.76 -3.01 9.78
N ARG A 59 -10.53 -4.32 9.68
CA ARG A 59 -11.14 -5.31 10.59
C ARG A 59 -10.24 -5.60 11.79
N ILE A 60 -10.86 -5.92 12.91
CA ILE A 60 -10.16 -6.38 14.11
C ILE A 60 -9.91 -7.89 13.96
N THR A 61 -8.63 -8.24 13.83
CA THR A 61 -8.16 -9.62 13.80
C THR A 61 -7.69 -10.08 15.18
N LYS A 62 -7.47 -11.38 15.38
CA LYS A 62 -6.88 -11.91 16.61
C LYS A 62 -5.54 -11.27 16.96
N SER A 63 -4.65 -11.15 15.99
CA SER A 63 -3.33 -10.51 16.16
C SER A 63 -3.47 -9.04 16.57
N LYS A 64 -4.44 -8.34 16.02
CA LYS A 64 -4.72 -6.96 16.37
C LYS A 64 -5.25 -6.79 17.79
N LEU A 65 -6.15 -7.66 18.24
CA LEU A 65 -6.60 -7.66 19.64
C LEU A 65 -5.43 -7.94 20.60
N ILE A 66 -4.61 -8.92 20.29
CA ILE A 66 -3.42 -9.24 21.09
C ILE A 66 -2.49 -8.02 21.16
N SER A 67 -2.25 -7.35 20.03
CA SER A 67 -1.44 -6.12 19.99
C SER A 67 -2.04 -4.96 20.79
N TRP A 68 -3.35 -4.98 21.01
CA TRP A 68 -4.06 -4.00 21.86
C TRP A 68 -4.12 -4.41 23.34
N GLY A 69 -3.50 -5.55 23.70
CA GLY A 69 -3.51 -6.08 25.07
C GLY A 69 -4.82 -6.80 25.43
N ILE A 70 -5.64 -7.13 24.43
CA ILE A 70 -6.89 -7.87 24.62
C ILE A 70 -6.63 -9.35 24.40
N ILE A 71 -6.25 -10.04 25.47
CA ILE A 71 -5.92 -11.48 25.47
C ILE A 71 -7.07 -12.24 26.15
N ASP A 72 -8.24 -12.23 25.54
CA ASP A 72 -9.40 -12.95 26.06
C ASP A 72 -9.75 -14.13 25.13
N TYR A 73 -9.72 -15.35 25.67
CA TYR A 73 -9.97 -16.56 24.90
C TYR A 73 -11.36 -16.56 24.23
N GLU A 74 -12.38 -16.04 24.90
CA GLU A 74 -13.74 -15.98 24.35
C GLU A 74 -13.85 -15.00 23.18
N ILE A 75 -13.16 -13.85 23.27
CA ILE A 75 -13.08 -12.89 22.16
C ILE A 75 -12.31 -13.52 21.00
N LEU A 76 -11.14 -14.09 21.29
CA LEU A 76 -10.28 -14.69 20.27
C LEU A 76 -10.97 -15.88 19.59
N LYS A 77 -11.79 -16.64 20.32
CA LYS A 77 -12.60 -17.74 19.78
C LYS A 77 -13.72 -17.23 18.87
N LYS A 78 -14.46 -16.19 19.29
CA LYS A 78 -15.53 -15.59 18.47
C LYS A 78 -15.00 -15.00 17.15
N ILE A 79 -13.85 -14.35 17.18
CA ILE A 79 -13.20 -13.82 15.97
C ILE A 79 -12.59 -14.94 15.12
N GLY A 80 -12.24 -16.07 15.72
CA GLY A 80 -11.66 -17.22 15.01
C GLY A 80 -12.65 -18.07 14.24
N ASN A 81 -13.93 -18.02 14.59
CA ASN A 81 -14.96 -18.80 13.89
C ASN A 81 -15.40 -18.16 12.56
N ASN A 82 -15.00 -16.91 12.30
CA ASN A 82 -15.05 -16.28 10.98
C ASN A 82 -13.73 -16.49 10.22
N GLN A 83 -13.00 -17.54 10.52
CA GLN A 83 -11.97 -18.01 9.61
C GLN A 83 -12.69 -18.42 8.31
N HIS A 84 -12.63 -17.54 7.29
CA HIS A 84 -12.41 -18.09 5.98
C HIS A 84 -11.29 -19.09 6.18
N THR A 85 -11.61 -20.36 6.11
CA THR A 85 -10.66 -21.44 5.96
C THR A 85 -9.74 -20.96 4.84
N TYR A 86 -8.54 -20.51 5.20
CA TYR A 86 -7.47 -20.38 4.25
C TYR A 86 -7.18 -21.79 3.80
N THR A 87 -7.99 -22.29 2.88
CA THR A 87 -7.50 -23.30 1.97
C THR A 87 -6.30 -22.63 1.35
N GLN A 88 -5.12 -23.15 1.67
CA GLN A 88 -3.87 -22.90 0.96
C GLN A 88 -4.09 -23.28 -0.51
N SER A 89 -4.87 -22.49 -1.21
CA SER A 89 -4.85 -22.50 -2.65
C SER A 89 -3.62 -21.67 -3.02
N ASN A 90 -2.80 -22.16 -3.92
CA ASN A 90 -1.79 -21.42 -4.67
C ASN A 90 -2.45 -20.24 -5.43
N LYS A 91 -3.15 -19.37 -4.70
CA LYS A 91 -3.76 -18.17 -5.26
C LYS A 91 -2.63 -17.17 -5.33
N ASN A 92 -2.26 -16.80 -6.54
CA ASN A 92 -1.55 -15.58 -6.82
C ASN A 92 -2.37 -14.42 -6.27
N TYR A 93 -2.20 -14.09 -4.98
CA TYR A 93 -2.96 -13.05 -4.28
C TYR A 93 -2.81 -11.68 -4.94
N PHE A 94 -1.76 -11.50 -5.74
CA PHE A 94 -1.45 -10.27 -6.44
C PHE A 94 -1.87 -10.25 -7.91
N VAL A 95 -2.39 -11.36 -8.44
CA VAL A 95 -2.93 -11.40 -9.81
C VAL A 95 -4.45 -11.27 -9.74
N ARG A 96 -4.92 -10.07 -9.43
CA ARG A 96 -6.28 -9.70 -9.85
C ARG A 96 -6.28 -9.57 -11.37
N HIS A 97 -7.45 -9.74 -11.98
CA HIS A 97 -7.60 -9.53 -13.42
C HIS A 97 -6.97 -8.20 -13.80
N CYS A 98 -5.80 -8.27 -14.43
CA CYS A 98 -5.10 -7.08 -14.88
C CYS A 98 -5.76 -6.66 -16.20
N PRO A 99 -6.17 -5.40 -16.35
CA PRO A 99 -6.65 -4.91 -17.63
C PRO A 99 -5.56 -5.07 -18.67
N ASN A 100 -5.96 -5.25 -19.92
CA ASN A 100 -5.01 -5.34 -21.02
C ASN A 100 -4.22 -4.03 -21.11
N LEU A 101 -2.91 -4.12 -20.97
CA LEU A 101 -1.97 -2.99 -21.03
C LEU A 101 -1.32 -2.83 -22.40
N SER A 102 -1.69 -3.66 -23.40
CA SER A 102 -1.22 -3.48 -24.76
C SER A 102 -1.57 -2.06 -25.26
N PHE A 103 -0.84 -1.59 -26.24
CA PHE A 103 -0.97 -0.24 -26.77
C PHE A 103 -0.89 -0.29 -28.30
N ILE A 104 -1.60 0.68 -28.89
CA ILE A 104 -1.73 0.83 -30.35
C ILE A 104 -0.68 1.84 -30.85
N ASP A 105 -0.42 2.91 -30.09
CA ASP A 105 0.57 3.93 -30.45
C ASP A 105 1.95 3.63 -29.84
N GLU A 106 2.77 2.93 -30.62
CA GLU A 106 4.14 2.60 -30.22
C GLU A 106 5.05 3.81 -30.08
N SER A 107 4.86 4.85 -30.86
CA SER A 107 5.74 6.04 -30.85
C SER A 107 5.62 6.79 -29.51
N LEU A 108 4.41 6.94 -29.03
CA LEU A 108 4.11 7.54 -27.75
C LEU A 108 4.60 6.64 -26.59
N ALA A 109 4.45 5.34 -26.71
CA ALA A 109 4.94 4.36 -25.75
C ALA A 109 6.48 4.46 -25.61
N LEU A 110 7.21 4.45 -26.71
CA LEU A 110 8.66 4.55 -26.72
C LEU A 110 9.19 5.86 -26.09
N LYS A 111 8.49 6.99 -26.30
CA LYS A 111 8.83 8.27 -25.65
C LYS A 111 8.78 8.13 -24.12
N LYS A 112 7.75 7.46 -23.61
CA LYS A 112 7.55 7.28 -22.17
C LYS A 112 8.51 6.26 -21.57
N VAL A 113 8.82 5.19 -22.28
CA VAL A 113 9.87 4.23 -21.90
C VAL A 113 11.24 4.95 -21.79
N LYS A 114 11.59 5.78 -22.76
CA LYS A 114 12.82 6.59 -22.67
C LYS A 114 12.86 7.50 -21.44
N TYR A 115 11.71 8.05 -21.05
CA TYR A 115 11.64 8.85 -19.82
C TYR A 115 11.91 7.99 -18.57
N ILE A 116 11.31 6.78 -18.48
CA ILE A 116 11.53 5.86 -17.36
C ILE A 116 13.02 5.47 -17.30
N ASN A 117 13.60 5.07 -18.43
CA ASN A 117 15.00 4.65 -18.53
C ASN A 117 15.95 5.76 -18.10
N LYS A 118 15.74 6.99 -18.60
CA LYS A 118 16.54 8.15 -18.20
C LYS A 118 16.41 8.45 -16.70
N ARG A 119 15.17 8.36 -16.15
CA ARG A 119 14.92 8.69 -14.76
C ARG A 119 15.53 7.69 -13.78
N LEU A 120 15.43 6.40 -14.09
CA LEU A 120 15.90 5.33 -13.22
C LEU A 120 17.32 4.84 -13.57
N GLY A 121 17.85 5.24 -14.74
CA GLY A 121 19.14 4.74 -15.23
C GLY A 121 19.13 3.25 -15.56
N ILE A 122 18.01 2.73 -16.08
CA ILE A 122 17.81 1.33 -16.43
C ILE A 122 17.39 1.19 -17.89
N ASP A 123 17.37 -0.04 -18.38
CA ASP A 123 16.85 -0.41 -19.70
C ASP A 123 15.60 -1.28 -19.52
N ILE A 124 14.46 -0.63 -19.22
CA ILE A 124 13.19 -1.33 -19.01
C ILE A 124 12.61 -1.83 -20.33
N THR A 125 12.22 -3.09 -20.37
CA THR A 125 11.61 -3.72 -21.55
C THR A 125 10.09 -3.49 -21.58
N MET A 126 9.45 -3.85 -22.68
CA MET A 126 7.98 -3.79 -22.77
C MET A 126 7.30 -4.85 -21.89
N ASP A 127 7.94 -6.00 -21.73
CA ASP A 127 7.46 -7.04 -20.79
C ASP A 127 7.52 -6.53 -19.34
N ASP A 128 8.61 -5.85 -18.97
CA ASP A 128 8.69 -5.20 -17.66
C ASP A 128 7.60 -4.13 -17.45
N ILE A 129 7.25 -3.37 -18.49
CA ILE A 129 6.17 -2.37 -18.44
C ILE A 129 4.83 -3.04 -18.10
N ILE A 130 4.53 -4.14 -18.75
CA ILE A 130 3.30 -4.91 -18.53
C ILE A 130 3.33 -5.55 -17.14
N GLU A 131 4.42 -6.23 -16.80
CA GLU A 131 4.60 -6.89 -15.51
C GLU A 131 4.45 -5.90 -14.34
N ASN A 132 5.06 -4.73 -14.46
CA ASN A 132 4.96 -3.69 -13.45
C ASN A 132 3.65 -2.88 -13.51
N LYS A 133 2.67 -3.26 -14.34
CA LYS A 133 1.38 -2.56 -14.46
C LYS A 133 1.52 -1.06 -14.77
N ILE A 134 2.50 -0.71 -15.61
CA ILE A 134 2.73 0.66 -16.05
C ILE A 134 1.88 0.96 -17.29
N VAL A 135 1.13 2.04 -17.25
CA VAL A 135 0.26 2.49 -18.34
C VAL A 135 0.97 3.56 -19.15
N LEU A 136 1.39 3.24 -20.35
CA LEU A 136 2.04 4.18 -21.26
C LEU A 136 0.99 4.98 -22.06
N ASN A 137 -0.08 4.31 -22.52
CA ASN A 137 -1.13 4.91 -23.32
C ASN A 137 -2.48 4.79 -22.62
N LEU A 138 -2.96 5.89 -22.03
CA LEU A 138 -4.23 5.91 -21.32
C LEU A 138 -5.42 5.65 -22.25
N LYS A 139 -5.41 6.23 -23.46
CA LYS A 139 -6.48 6.05 -24.44
C LYS A 139 -6.62 4.58 -24.84
N ASP A 140 -5.49 3.91 -25.07
CA ASP A 140 -5.48 2.50 -25.43
C ASP A 140 -6.02 1.65 -24.29
N LEU A 141 -5.58 1.91 -23.04
CA LEU A 141 -6.11 1.24 -21.87
C LEU A 141 -7.64 1.36 -21.76
N LEU A 142 -8.15 2.58 -21.92
CA LEU A 142 -9.59 2.84 -21.84
C LEU A 142 -10.36 2.14 -22.98
N SER A 143 -9.86 2.25 -24.21
CA SER A 143 -10.49 1.66 -25.39
C SER A 143 -10.51 0.15 -25.36
N ILE A 144 -9.37 -0.50 -25.11
CA ILE A 144 -9.23 -1.95 -25.09
C ILE A 144 -10.10 -2.60 -23.99
N ASN A 145 -10.29 -1.90 -22.89
CA ASN A 145 -11.07 -2.41 -21.76
C ASN A 145 -12.52 -1.87 -21.72
N ASN A 146 -12.97 -1.14 -22.74
CA ASN A 146 -14.31 -0.55 -22.83
C ASN A 146 -14.65 0.36 -21.63
N ILE A 147 -13.65 1.12 -21.11
CA ILE A 147 -13.81 1.99 -19.94
C ILE A 147 -14.29 3.35 -20.39
N THR A 148 -15.50 3.77 -19.96
CA THR A 148 -16.13 5.03 -20.36
C THR A 148 -16.05 6.11 -19.28
N SER A 149 -15.61 5.80 -18.07
CA SER A 149 -15.68 6.70 -16.91
C SER A 149 -14.91 8.03 -17.08
N LEU A 150 -13.79 8.00 -17.83
CA LEU A 150 -12.99 9.19 -18.13
C LEU A 150 -13.39 9.89 -19.44
N THR A 151 -14.18 9.26 -20.29
CA THR A 151 -14.53 9.79 -21.63
C THR A 151 -15.44 11.02 -21.61
N ARG A 152 -16.07 11.34 -20.46
CA ARG A 152 -16.89 12.54 -20.29
C ARG A 152 -16.10 13.86 -20.44
N LYS A 153 -14.78 13.81 -20.43
CA LYS A 153 -13.88 14.95 -20.59
C LYS A 153 -12.75 14.63 -21.58
N PRO A 154 -13.01 14.54 -22.87
CA PRO A 154 -12.06 14.08 -23.88
C PRO A 154 -10.73 14.86 -23.87
N ASN A 155 -10.76 16.18 -23.71
CA ASN A 155 -9.56 17.01 -23.69
C ASN A 155 -8.61 16.66 -22.50
N ILE A 156 -9.17 16.22 -21.37
CA ILE A 156 -8.35 15.78 -20.23
C ILE A 156 -7.68 14.44 -20.55
N VAL A 157 -8.41 13.51 -21.17
CA VAL A 157 -7.85 12.21 -21.56
C VAL A 157 -6.71 12.40 -22.56
N GLU A 158 -6.85 13.32 -23.52
CA GLU A 158 -5.81 13.67 -24.49
C GLU A 158 -4.54 14.16 -23.78
N THR A 159 -4.68 15.19 -22.96
CA THR A 159 -3.54 15.76 -22.19
C THR A 159 -2.86 14.71 -21.34
N LEU A 160 -3.63 13.84 -20.67
CA LEU A 160 -3.07 12.76 -19.86
C LEU A 160 -2.37 11.72 -20.71
N ASN A 161 -2.95 11.39 -21.87
CA ASN A 161 -2.36 10.41 -22.76
C ASN A 161 -1.02 10.88 -23.33
N GLU A 162 -0.88 12.14 -23.66
CA GLU A 162 0.35 12.70 -24.24
C GLU A 162 1.44 12.99 -23.21
N ASN A 163 1.06 13.54 -22.06
CA ASN A 163 1.99 14.17 -21.13
C ASN A 163 2.21 13.35 -19.84
N TYR A 164 1.50 12.26 -19.65
CA TYR A 164 1.60 11.47 -18.42
C TYR A 164 1.82 9.99 -18.73
N LEU A 165 2.49 9.31 -17.79
CA LEU A 165 2.46 7.86 -17.69
C LEU A 165 1.75 7.46 -16.40
N GLY A 166 1.17 6.26 -16.39
CA GLY A 166 0.30 5.82 -15.30
C GLY A 166 0.81 4.57 -14.58
N PHE A 167 0.37 4.44 -13.33
CA PHE A 167 0.57 3.25 -12.51
C PHE A 167 -0.79 2.78 -12.00
N LEU A 168 -1.20 1.57 -12.34
CA LEU A 168 -2.47 1.02 -11.88
C LEU A 168 -2.40 0.67 -10.40
N SER A 169 -3.49 0.91 -9.68
CA SER A 169 -3.62 0.47 -8.30
C SER A 169 -3.62 -1.06 -8.20
N TYR A 170 -3.38 -1.57 -6.98
CA TYR A 170 -3.44 -3.00 -6.70
C TYR A 170 -4.76 -3.63 -7.19
N ASP A 171 -5.89 -2.99 -6.90
CA ASP A 171 -7.23 -3.42 -7.26
C ASP A 171 -7.65 -3.05 -8.70
N ASN A 172 -6.79 -2.40 -9.46
CA ASN A 172 -7.04 -1.85 -10.80
C ASN A 172 -8.16 -0.80 -10.86
N SER A 173 -8.67 -0.32 -9.72
CA SER A 173 -9.79 0.65 -9.68
C SER A 173 -9.36 2.07 -9.98
N SER A 174 -8.08 2.39 -9.82
CA SER A 174 -7.53 3.72 -10.00
C SER A 174 -6.17 3.72 -10.66
N ILE A 175 -5.83 4.83 -11.29
CA ILE A 175 -4.54 5.06 -11.90
C ILE A 175 -3.90 6.31 -11.30
N ASN A 176 -2.64 6.22 -10.92
CA ASN A 176 -1.81 7.36 -10.57
C ASN A 176 -1.04 7.79 -11.80
N MET A 177 -1.29 9.00 -12.28
CA MET A 177 -0.67 9.56 -13.48
C MET A 177 0.46 10.51 -13.09
N ARG A 178 1.67 10.27 -13.63
CA ARG A 178 2.85 11.11 -13.45
C ARG A 178 3.08 11.96 -14.69
N ASN A 179 3.14 13.29 -14.52
CA ASN A 179 3.54 14.20 -15.58
C ASN A 179 5.04 13.98 -15.94
N ILE A 180 5.31 13.77 -17.23
CA ILE A 180 6.66 13.54 -17.75
C ILE A 180 7.24 14.75 -18.49
N VAL A 181 6.47 15.82 -18.63
CA VAL A 181 6.85 17.03 -19.39
C VAL A 181 7.14 18.19 -18.45
N SER A 182 6.36 18.35 -17.37
CA SER A 182 6.57 19.44 -16.40
C SER A 182 6.35 18.97 -14.97
N ASP A 183 6.79 19.76 -14.00
CA ASP A 183 6.53 19.53 -12.58
C ASP A 183 5.17 20.12 -12.11
N ASP A 184 4.51 20.89 -12.97
CA ASP A 184 3.15 21.36 -12.71
C ASP A 184 2.18 20.18 -12.75
N TYR A 185 1.27 20.12 -11.77
CA TYR A 185 0.36 18.97 -11.62
C TYR A 185 1.10 17.64 -11.73
N ARG A 186 2.19 17.54 -10.99
CA ARG A 186 3.16 16.45 -11.04
C ARG A 186 2.53 15.07 -10.96
N TYR A 187 1.50 14.93 -10.12
CA TYR A 187 0.73 13.70 -9.96
C TYR A 187 -0.77 13.97 -10.00
N VAL A 188 -1.50 13.11 -10.68
CA VAL A 188 -2.98 13.13 -10.73
C VAL A 188 -3.49 11.72 -10.51
N ASN A 189 -4.53 11.58 -9.70
CA ASN A 189 -5.17 10.29 -9.46
C ASN A 189 -6.57 10.28 -10.11
N TYR A 190 -6.86 9.22 -10.85
CA TYR A 190 -8.17 8.99 -11.46
C TYR A 190 -8.73 7.63 -11.06
N THR A 191 -10.02 7.58 -10.77
CA THR A 191 -10.76 6.33 -10.66
C THR A 191 -11.12 5.86 -12.06
N ILE A 192 -10.81 4.60 -12.39
CA ILE A 192 -11.06 3.98 -13.69
C ILE A 192 -12.34 3.15 -13.63
N PHE A 193 -12.48 2.34 -12.58
CA PHE A 193 -13.65 1.49 -12.35
C PHE A 193 -14.40 1.96 -11.11
N ASN A 194 -15.74 2.06 -11.22
CA ASN A 194 -16.62 2.49 -10.14
C ASN A 194 -17.15 1.34 -9.27
N ASP A 195 -16.48 0.21 -9.25
CA ASP A 195 -16.84 -0.83 -8.29
C ASP A 195 -16.60 -0.28 -6.89
N ASN A 196 -17.57 -0.48 -6.00
CA ASN A 196 -17.54 -0.04 -4.60
C ASN A 196 -16.42 -0.74 -3.81
N ILE A 197 -15.18 -0.54 -4.26
CA ILE A 197 -14.01 -1.15 -3.68
C ILE A 197 -13.50 -0.25 -2.57
N ASP A 198 -13.33 -0.85 -1.43
CA ASP A 198 -12.72 -0.26 -0.24
C ASP A 198 -11.45 0.52 -0.62
N SER A 199 -11.27 1.70 -0.04
CA SER A 199 -10.12 2.60 -0.26
C SER A 199 -8.76 1.93 0.00
N SER A 200 -8.75 0.74 0.60
CA SER A 200 -7.55 -0.04 0.92
C SER A 200 -6.77 -0.51 -0.31
N GLY A 201 -7.39 -0.70 -1.46
CA GLY A 201 -6.74 -1.22 -2.69
C GLY A 201 -6.07 -0.17 -3.57
N LYS A 202 -6.04 1.11 -3.17
CA LYS A 202 -5.54 2.22 -4.02
C LYS A 202 -4.02 2.38 -4.08
N PHE A 203 -3.26 1.67 -3.26
CA PHE A 203 -1.82 1.63 -3.37
C PHE A 203 -1.37 0.85 -4.62
N TYR A 204 -0.11 1.02 -5.00
CA TYR A 204 0.46 0.32 -6.15
C TYR A 204 1.28 -0.87 -5.66
N ILE A 205 1.01 -2.07 -6.21
CA ILE A 205 1.84 -3.27 -5.99
C ILE A 205 2.32 -3.79 -7.33
N ILE A 206 3.58 -4.12 -7.41
CA ILE A 206 4.13 -4.89 -8.51
C ILE A 206 3.69 -6.35 -8.30
N PRO A 207 3.00 -6.96 -9.27
CA PRO A 207 2.58 -8.35 -9.17
C PRO A 207 3.78 -9.28 -8.91
N THR A 208 3.64 -10.15 -7.93
CA THR A 208 4.70 -11.08 -7.53
C THR A 208 4.08 -12.43 -7.16
N ASN A 209 4.71 -13.51 -7.59
CA ASN A 209 4.38 -14.85 -7.16
C ASN A 209 5.04 -15.14 -5.80
N ILE A 210 4.25 -15.54 -4.81
CA ILE A 210 4.76 -15.86 -3.48
C ILE A 210 4.87 -17.38 -3.34
N GLU A 211 6.08 -17.85 -3.09
CA GLU A 211 6.36 -19.23 -2.77
C GLU A 211 6.30 -19.43 -1.24
N ILE A 212 5.48 -20.38 -0.79
CA ILE A 212 5.17 -20.59 0.65
C ILE A 212 6.40 -20.89 1.50
N ASN A 213 7.41 -21.52 0.92
CA ASN A 213 8.61 -21.99 1.65
C ASN A 213 9.73 -20.95 1.72
N LYS A 214 9.51 -19.74 1.20
CA LYS A 214 10.51 -18.67 1.21
C LYS A 214 10.15 -17.58 2.21
N LEU A 215 11.16 -17.00 2.83
CA LEU A 215 10.98 -15.76 3.59
C LEU A 215 10.52 -14.63 2.66
N THR A 216 9.71 -13.73 3.17
CA THR A 216 9.16 -12.65 2.34
C THR A 216 9.65 -11.29 2.81
N ARG A 217 10.37 -10.58 1.93
CA ARG A 217 10.75 -9.19 2.08
C ARG A 217 9.65 -8.31 1.49
N VAL A 218 9.17 -7.37 2.26
CA VAL A 218 8.13 -6.42 1.85
C VAL A 218 8.74 -5.04 1.74
N HIS A 219 8.98 -4.59 0.52
CA HIS A 219 9.58 -3.31 0.19
C HIS A 219 8.49 -2.25 0.04
N ILE A 220 8.52 -1.20 0.84
CA ILE A 220 7.50 -0.14 0.83
C ILE A 220 8.17 1.22 0.63
N ALA A 221 7.71 1.99 -0.37
CA ALA A 221 8.14 3.36 -0.65
C ALA A 221 6.94 4.30 -0.82
N GLU A 222 7.16 5.62 -0.88
CA GLU A 222 6.09 6.60 -1.01
C GLU A 222 5.48 6.58 -2.42
N GLY A 223 6.29 6.63 -3.45
CA GLY A 223 5.85 6.76 -4.84
C GLY A 223 6.18 5.56 -5.72
N PRO A 224 5.45 5.41 -6.85
CA PRO A 224 5.71 4.33 -7.80
C PRO A 224 7.11 4.33 -8.40
N PHE A 225 7.68 5.51 -8.68
CA PHE A 225 9.06 5.60 -9.17
C PHE A 225 10.07 5.20 -8.11
N ASP A 226 9.80 5.49 -6.84
CA ASP A 226 10.70 5.12 -5.75
C ASP A 226 10.76 3.60 -5.63
N ILE A 227 9.60 2.94 -5.68
CA ILE A 227 9.57 1.48 -5.59
C ILE A 227 10.14 0.78 -6.82
N LEU A 228 10.01 1.36 -8.03
CA LEU A 228 10.71 0.86 -9.21
C LEU A 228 12.23 1.04 -9.07
N GLY A 229 12.69 2.21 -8.58
CA GLY A 229 14.10 2.43 -8.29
C GLY A 229 14.63 1.45 -7.26
N VAL A 230 13.86 1.14 -6.23
CA VAL A 230 14.19 0.09 -5.25
C VAL A 230 14.31 -1.26 -5.93
N LYS A 231 13.32 -1.67 -6.75
CA LYS A 231 13.32 -2.96 -7.45
C LYS A 231 14.55 -3.13 -8.34
N TYR A 232 14.88 -2.13 -9.16
CA TYR A 232 15.90 -2.27 -10.20
C TYR A 232 17.30 -1.82 -9.75
N ASN A 233 17.41 -0.92 -8.77
CA ASN A 233 18.67 -0.28 -8.42
C ASN A 233 19.19 -0.62 -7.02
N VAL A 234 18.34 -1.14 -6.11
CA VAL A 234 18.70 -1.37 -4.71
C VAL A 234 18.64 -2.84 -4.33
N VAL A 235 17.54 -3.52 -4.69
CA VAL A 235 17.33 -4.91 -4.28
C VAL A 235 18.07 -5.84 -5.22
N GLU A 236 18.92 -6.70 -4.63
CA GLU A 236 19.54 -7.80 -5.34
C GLU A 236 18.64 -9.03 -5.25
N TYR A 237 18.48 -9.71 -6.39
CA TYR A 237 17.72 -10.94 -6.45
C TYR A 237 18.36 -12.00 -5.57
N ASP A 238 17.58 -12.58 -4.69
CA ASP A 238 17.98 -13.72 -3.86
C ASP A 238 16.90 -14.81 -3.96
N PRO A 239 17.21 -16.00 -4.49
CA PRO A 239 16.23 -17.07 -4.71
C PRO A 239 15.63 -17.62 -3.41
N ASN A 240 16.19 -17.30 -2.23
CA ASN A 240 15.67 -17.71 -0.94
C ASN A 240 14.54 -16.82 -0.42
N TYR A 241 14.29 -15.69 -1.07
CA TYR A 241 13.27 -14.72 -0.67
C TYR A 241 12.20 -14.54 -1.72
N ASN A 242 11.01 -14.22 -1.26
CA ASN A 242 10.00 -13.54 -2.06
C ASN A 242 10.17 -12.04 -1.85
N ASP A 243 10.13 -11.25 -2.92
CA ASP A 243 10.17 -9.79 -2.84
C ASP A 243 8.84 -9.20 -3.28
N ILE A 244 8.20 -8.43 -2.39
CA ILE A 244 6.96 -7.71 -2.68
C ILE A 244 7.28 -6.22 -2.70
N PHE A 245 6.93 -5.54 -3.79
CA PHE A 245 7.23 -4.12 -4.00
C PHE A 245 5.95 -3.29 -3.98
N ILE A 246 5.86 -2.31 -3.06
CA ILE A 246 4.64 -1.53 -2.81
C ILE A 246 4.95 -0.05 -2.76
N ALA A 247 4.19 0.77 -3.51
CA ALA A 247 4.15 2.21 -3.33
C ALA A 247 2.83 2.62 -2.67
N ILE A 248 2.92 3.42 -1.59
CA ILE A 248 1.74 3.81 -0.82
C ILE A 248 0.84 4.84 -1.52
N ARG A 249 1.37 5.63 -2.45
CA ARG A 249 0.62 6.61 -3.27
C ARG A 249 -0.20 7.61 -2.44
N GLY A 250 0.34 8.10 -1.33
CA GLY A 250 -0.35 9.01 -0.42
C GLY A 250 -1.33 8.35 0.55
N ILE A 251 -1.46 7.02 0.53
CA ILE A 251 -2.12 6.23 1.56
C ILE A 251 -1.16 6.09 2.75
N SER A 252 -1.67 5.85 3.94
CA SER A 252 -0.80 5.68 5.10
C SER A 252 -0.02 4.37 5.04
N TYR A 253 1.23 4.37 5.53
CA TYR A 253 2.01 3.14 5.73
C TYR A 253 1.23 2.10 6.54
N GLN A 254 0.47 2.55 7.52
CA GLN A 254 -0.37 1.70 8.36
C GLN A 254 -1.37 0.87 7.56
N THR A 255 -2.06 1.51 6.61
CA THR A 255 -3.04 0.82 5.76
C THR A 255 -2.38 -0.28 4.94
N VAL A 256 -1.23 0.03 4.34
CA VAL A 256 -0.48 -0.93 3.51
C VAL A 256 0.08 -2.09 4.37
N ILE A 257 0.69 -1.78 5.51
CA ILE A 257 1.19 -2.81 6.44
C ILE A 257 0.04 -3.70 6.92
N SER A 258 -1.10 -3.10 7.30
CA SER A 258 -2.27 -3.87 7.73
C SER A 258 -2.79 -4.78 6.60
N PHE A 259 -2.82 -4.29 5.37
CA PHE A 259 -3.19 -5.10 4.20
C PHE A 259 -2.27 -6.31 4.04
N ILE A 260 -0.95 -6.12 4.08
CA ILE A 260 0.03 -7.21 3.95
C ILE A 260 -0.16 -8.26 5.03
N LEU A 261 -0.34 -7.84 6.27
CA LEU A 261 -0.51 -8.76 7.39
C LEU A 261 -1.85 -9.51 7.37
N GLN A 262 -2.90 -8.91 6.82
CA GLN A 262 -4.26 -9.45 6.87
C GLN A 262 -4.64 -10.23 5.61
N GLU A 263 -4.33 -9.67 4.44
CA GLU A 263 -4.80 -10.22 3.18
C GLU A 263 -3.79 -11.18 2.54
N VAL A 264 -2.50 -10.93 2.75
CA VAL A 264 -1.45 -11.76 2.17
C VAL A 264 -1.09 -12.95 3.07
N GLY A 265 -1.32 -12.82 4.37
CA GLY A 265 -1.12 -13.91 5.33
C GLY A 265 0.33 -14.36 5.48
N ILE A 266 1.28 -13.44 5.29
CA ILE A 266 2.71 -13.73 5.40
C ILE A 266 3.06 -13.97 6.86
N ILE A 267 3.68 -15.12 7.11
CA ILE A 267 4.24 -15.46 8.41
C ILE A 267 5.67 -14.94 8.46
N TYR A 268 6.00 -14.11 9.45
CA TYR A 268 7.33 -13.52 9.61
C TYR A 268 7.79 -12.64 8.43
N PRO A 269 7.05 -11.57 8.09
CA PRO A 269 7.49 -10.64 7.05
C PRO A 269 8.74 -9.86 7.49
N ILE A 270 9.61 -9.58 6.52
CA ILE A 270 10.75 -8.67 6.67
C ILE A 270 10.35 -7.36 6.01
N PHE A 271 10.05 -6.33 6.81
CA PHE A 271 9.66 -5.03 6.29
C PHE A 271 10.88 -4.16 5.99
N HIS A 272 11.03 -3.77 4.73
CA HIS A 272 12.00 -2.80 4.24
C HIS A 272 11.26 -1.52 3.85
N ILE A 273 11.37 -0.48 4.67
CA ILE A 273 10.69 0.80 4.47
C ILE A 273 11.68 1.83 3.92
N TYR A 274 11.46 2.26 2.70
CA TYR A 274 12.29 3.24 2.01
C TYR A 274 11.72 4.64 2.24
N LEU A 275 12.45 5.42 3.04
CA LEU A 275 12.00 6.70 3.54
C LEU A 275 12.53 7.85 2.68
N ASP A 276 11.65 8.75 2.29
CA ASP A 276 12.05 10.03 1.70
C ASP A 276 12.86 10.86 2.71
N ASN A 277 13.85 11.59 2.22
CA ASN A 277 14.55 12.56 3.03
C ASN A 277 13.60 13.66 3.51
N GLY A 278 13.59 13.92 4.81
CA GLY A 278 12.70 14.89 5.45
C GLY A 278 11.38 14.31 5.94
N ILE A 279 11.20 12.98 5.90
CA ILE A 279 10.04 12.34 6.53
C ILE A 279 9.98 12.71 8.01
N LYS A 280 8.79 13.03 8.49
CA LYS A 280 8.60 13.45 9.90
C LYS A 280 8.74 12.26 10.85
N GLN A 281 9.41 12.45 11.97
CA GLN A 281 9.69 11.39 12.95
C GLN A 281 8.43 10.66 13.44
N TYR A 282 7.29 11.33 13.54
CA TYR A 282 6.05 10.67 13.94
C TYR A 282 5.59 9.57 12.99
N VAL A 283 5.94 9.65 11.69
CA VAL A 283 5.60 8.62 10.70
C VAL A 283 6.35 7.33 10.98
N THR A 284 7.67 7.42 11.19
CA THR A 284 8.51 6.27 11.55
C THR A 284 8.10 5.68 12.89
N GLN A 285 7.81 6.54 13.88
CA GLN A 285 7.33 6.08 15.17
C GLN A 285 6.00 5.34 15.09
N ASN A 286 5.08 5.79 14.21
CA ASN A 286 3.82 5.09 13.98
C ASN A 286 4.04 3.71 13.36
N ILE A 287 4.95 3.57 12.40
CA ILE A 287 5.31 2.27 11.80
C ILE A 287 5.84 1.32 12.88
N ILE A 288 6.78 1.79 13.70
CA ILE A 288 7.34 1.03 14.83
C ILE A 288 6.22 0.57 15.78
N ASN A 289 5.33 1.49 16.17
CA ASN A 289 4.25 1.19 17.11
C ASN A 289 3.26 0.14 16.60
N ILE A 290 3.08 0.04 15.28
CA ILE A 290 2.22 -1.00 14.67
C ILE A 290 2.91 -2.36 14.72
N LEU A 291 4.20 -2.39 14.39
CA LEU A 291 4.92 -3.62 14.15
C LEU A 291 5.59 -4.22 15.40
N LYS A 292 5.86 -3.42 16.44
CA LYS A 292 6.61 -3.85 17.64
C LYS A 292 6.07 -5.09 18.37
N TYR A 293 4.79 -5.45 18.14
CA TYR A 293 4.17 -6.64 18.77
C TYR A 293 3.85 -7.73 17.75
N ILE A 294 4.29 -7.57 16.52
CA ILE A 294 4.08 -8.52 15.42
C ILE A 294 5.41 -9.23 15.18
N PRO A 295 5.43 -10.57 15.09
CA PRO A 295 6.62 -11.30 14.72
C PRO A 295 7.08 -10.92 13.31
N CYS A 296 8.03 -10.02 13.20
CA CYS A 296 8.58 -9.52 11.93
C CYS A 296 9.95 -8.89 12.17
N GLU A 297 10.68 -8.64 11.10
CA GLU A 297 11.82 -7.75 11.11
C GLU A 297 11.45 -6.42 10.46
N LEU A 298 12.02 -5.32 10.95
CA LEU A 298 11.80 -3.97 10.43
C LEU A 298 13.12 -3.27 10.16
N TYR A 299 13.28 -2.80 8.94
CA TYR A 299 14.42 -2.01 8.49
C TYR A 299 13.96 -0.70 7.86
N PHE A 300 14.63 0.39 8.21
CA PHE A 300 14.49 1.67 7.53
C PHE A 300 15.67 1.92 6.60
N PHE A 301 15.35 2.31 5.37
CA PHE A 301 16.30 2.63 4.32
C PHE A 301 16.21 4.13 4.00
N LYS A 302 17.35 4.82 3.92
CA LYS A 302 17.43 6.23 3.52
C LYS A 302 18.48 6.40 2.44
N ASN A 303 18.18 7.20 1.44
CA ASN A 303 19.16 7.59 0.46
C ASN A 303 19.97 8.78 0.99
N LYS A 304 21.26 8.56 1.25
CA LYS A 304 22.21 9.61 1.72
C LYS A 304 22.95 10.30 0.59
N PHE A 305 22.64 10.00 -0.67
CA PHE A 305 23.30 10.68 -1.77
C PHE A 305 22.97 12.19 -1.73
N PRO A 306 23.97 13.08 -1.87
CA PRO A 306 23.75 14.52 -1.80
C PRO A 306 22.68 15.00 -2.78
N ASN A 307 21.75 15.82 -2.28
CA ASN A 307 20.66 16.42 -3.05
C ASN A 307 19.62 15.43 -3.63
N GLN A 308 19.67 14.15 -3.25
CA GLN A 308 18.63 13.20 -3.61
C GLN A 308 17.63 13.04 -2.45
N LYS A 309 16.34 13.10 -2.79
CA LYS A 309 15.26 13.05 -1.83
C LYS A 309 14.75 11.63 -1.62
N ASP A 310 14.72 10.84 -2.69
CA ASP A 310 14.04 9.58 -2.81
C ASP A 310 14.89 8.50 -3.51
N PHE A 311 14.31 7.35 -3.78
CA PHE A 311 14.95 6.23 -4.48
C PHE A 311 14.59 6.13 -5.97
N GLY A 312 13.72 6.99 -6.47
CA GLY A 312 13.28 7.02 -7.87
C GLY A 312 14.30 7.66 -8.82
N VAL A 313 15.58 7.28 -8.70
CA VAL A 313 16.74 7.85 -9.38
C VAL A 313 17.68 6.74 -9.87
N PRO A 314 18.66 7.06 -10.77
CA PRO A 314 19.68 6.10 -11.21
C PRO A 314 20.51 5.53 -10.05
N LYS A 315 20.98 4.29 -10.18
CA LYS A 315 21.82 3.60 -9.17
C LYS A 315 23.02 4.44 -8.73
N SER A 316 23.63 5.19 -9.65
CA SER A 316 24.77 6.07 -9.36
C SER A 316 24.44 7.24 -8.40
N LEU A 317 23.16 7.53 -8.19
CA LEU A 317 22.64 8.55 -7.28
C LEU A 317 21.99 7.95 -6.01
N ILE A 318 22.27 6.69 -5.72
CA ILE A 318 21.78 6.00 -4.53
C ILE A 318 22.95 5.64 -3.63
N ASN A 319 22.89 6.13 -2.40
CA ASN A 319 23.78 5.74 -1.30
C ASN A 319 22.92 5.31 -0.12
N VAL A 320 22.76 4.00 0.01
CA VAL A 320 21.81 3.41 0.97
C VAL A 320 22.40 3.43 2.37
N ASN A 321 21.66 3.99 3.31
CA ASN A 321 21.87 3.79 4.73
C ASN A 321 20.72 2.95 5.29
N VAL A 322 21.07 1.89 5.98
CA VAL A 322 20.11 0.91 6.55
C VAL A 322 20.17 0.98 8.07
N GLU A 323 19.02 1.04 8.70
CA GLU A 323 18.84 0.99 10.14
C GLU A 323 17.90 -0.19 10.47
N LYS A 324 18.41 -1.21 11.15
CA LYS A 324 17.57 -2.28 11.72
C LYS A 324 16.92 -1.78 12.97
N ILE A 325 15.61 -1.91 13.09
CA ILE A 325 14.82 -1.46 14.25
C ILE A 325 14.58 -2.63 15.22
N PHE A 326 14.19 -3.78 14.70
CA PHE A 326 14.07 -5.06 15.43
C PHE A 326 14.01 -6.24 14.47
#